data_9923ae4c1358c99f9e9315f1f0555e5f
#
_entry.id   9923ae4c1358c99f9e9315f1f0555e5f
#
_cell.length_a   1.000
_cell.length_b   1.000
_cell.length_c   1.000
_cell.angle_alpha   90.00
_cell.angle_beta   90.00
_cell.angle_gamma   90.00
#
_symmetry.space_group_name_H-M   'P 1'
#
loop_
_entity.id
_entity.type
_entity.pdbx_description
1 polymer ?
#
loop_
_entity_poly.entity_id
_entity_poly.type
_entity_poly.pdbx_seq_one_letter_code
_entity_poly.pdbx_strand_id
1 'polypeptide(L)'
;ASDVYKRQPYGFGGSRKYLVSSLDASLERMGLDYVDIFYHHRPDPDTPLEETLYALRDIVASGKALYVGISSYGPELTAEAVEFMEEEGCPLLIHQPSYSILNRWIERPGEDGESLLDVTGRSGLGVIGFGPLAQGMLTDRYIDGIPADSRAAQDKTLEKGWLNEENLSMIRDLNDIARKRGQSLAQMAISWVLRDQGD
;
A
#
# COMPACT_ATOMS: atom_id res chain seq x y z
N ALA A 1 11.27 9.51 6.10
CA ALA A 1 11.95 8.52 5.24
C ALA A 1 11.94 8.92 3.76
N SER A 2 10.85 9.54 3.26
CA SER A 2 10.73 9.93 1.84
C SER A 2 11.76 10.97 1.36
N ASP A 3 12.24 11.87 2.24
CA ASP A 3 13.19 12.93 1.84
C ASP A 3 14.62 12.46 1.66
N VAL A 4 14.99 11.33 2.24
CA VAL A 4 16.34 10.76 2.06
C VAL A 4 16.51 10.19 0.64
N TYR A 5 15.42 9.73 0.03
CA TYR A 5 15.45 9.17 -1.34
C TYR A 5 15.46 10.24 -2.44
N LYS A 6 15.08 11.48 -2.15
CA LYS A 6 15.07 12.60 -3.13
C LYS A 6 16.46 13.04 -3.61
N ARG A 7 17.54 12.54 -3.01
CA ARG A 7 18.93 12.90 -3.35
C ARG A 7 19.74 11.76 -3.95
N GLN A 8 19.09 10.75 -4.49
CA GLN A 8 19.79 9.65 -5.15
C GLN A 8 20.31 10.12 -6.52
N PRO A 9 21.56 9.79 -6.90
CA PRO A 9 22.16 10.21 -8.18
C PRO A 9 21.46 9.59 -9.40
N TYR A 10 20.59 8.62 -9.21
CA TYR A 10 19.94 7.85 -10.27
C TYR A 10 18.51 8.28 -10.58
N GLY A 11 18.04 9.40 -10.04
CA GLY A 11 16.69 9.90 -10.30
C GLY A 11 15.71 9.62 -9.18
N PHE A 12 14.43 9.76 -9.47
CA PHE A 12 13.33 9.68 -8.51
C PHE A 12 12.08 9.11 -9.20
N GLY A 13 11.18 8.50 -8.42
CA GLY A 13 9.84 8.12 -8.87
C GLY A 13 9.78 6.86 -9.72
N GLY A 14 9.10 6.95 -10.87
CA GLY A 14 8.77 5.83 -11.75
C GLY A 14 9.75 5.61 -12.90
N SER A 15 10.78 6.46 -13.07
CA SER A 15 11.67 6.35 -14.22
C SER A 15 12.42 5.01 -14.27
N ARG A 16 12.62 4.49 -15.48
CA ARG A 16 13.38 3.26 -15.73
C ARG A 16 14.74 3.29 -15.02
N LYS A 17 15.47 4.40 -15.16
CA LYS A 17 16.78 4.56 -14.53
C LYS A 17 16.72 4.39 -13.01
N TYR A 18 15.71 4.98 -12.38
CA TYR A 18 15.54 4.88 -10.93
C TYR A 18 15.15 3.48 -10.49
N LEU A 19 14.17 2.85 -11.15
CA LEU A 19 13.69 1.52 -10.78
C LEU A 19 14.79 0.47 -10.87
N VAL A 20 15.51 0.41 -11.98
CA VAL A 20 16.61 -0.54 -12.17
C VAL A 20 17.72 -0.32 -11.16
N SER A 21 18.18 0.95 -10.99
CA SER A 21 19.26 1.25 -10.06
C SER A 21 18.87 1.03 -8.59
N SER A 22 17.60 1.26 -8.23
CA SER A 22 17.12 1.05 -6.86
C SER A 22 17.01 -0.43 -6.51
N LEU A 23 16.62 -1.26 -7.49
CA LEU A 23 16.64 -2.71 -7.33
C LEU A 23 18.08 -3.22 -7.18
N ASP A 24 19.00 -2.81 -8.06
CA ASP A 24 20.41 -3.21 -8.01
C ASP A 24 21.05 -2.88 -6.66
N ALA A 25 20.86 -1.65 -6.20
CA ALA A 25 21.34 -1.22 -4.88
C ALA A 25 20.67 -1.97 -3.72
N SER A 26 19.44 -2.43 -3.89
CA SER A 26 18.72 -3.23 -2.88
C SER A 26 19.25 -4.65 -2.84
N LEU A 27 19.45 -5.29 -4.00
CA LEU A 27 20.03 -6.62 -4.11
C LEU A 27 21.43 -6.66 -3.51
N GLU A 28 22.28 -5.67 -3.82
CA GLU A 28 23.64 -5.55 -3.26
C GLU A 28 23.60 -5.45 -1.73
N ARG A 29 22.74 -4.57 -1.16
CA ARG A 29 22.61 -4.42 0.30
C ARG A 29 22.11 -5.69 1.00
N MET A 30 21.27 -6.46 0.35
CA MET A 30 20.69 -7.70 0.89
C MET A 30 21.61 -8.91 0.65
N GLY A 31 22.58 -8.79 -0.25
CA GLY A 31 23.42 -9.91 -0.67
C GLY A 31 22.63 -10.98 -1.44
N LEU A 32 21.65 -10.56 -2.24
CA LEU A 32 20.77 -11.44 -3.02
C LEU A 32 21.01 -11.22 -4.53
N ASP A 33 20.81 -12.27 -5.31
CA ASP A 33 20.87 -12.21 -6.77
C ASP A 33 19.52 -11.77 -7.38
N TYR A 34 18.41 -12.06 -6.69
CA TYR A 34 17.06 -11.70 -7.10
C TYR A 34 16.12 -11.51 -5.88
N VAL A 35 14.93 -10.97 -6.12
CA VAL A 35 13.80 -10.94 -5.17
C VAL A 35 12.59 -11.65 -5.77
N ASP A 36 11.71 -12.16 -4.91
CA ASP A 36 10.46 -12.79 -5.37
C ASP A 36 9.53 -11.75 -5.99
N ILE A 37 9.31 -10.61 -5.32
CA ILE A 37 8.44 -9.57 -5.80
C ILE A 37 9.13 -8.20 -5.70
N PHE A 38 9.18 -7.48 -6.81
CA PHE A 38 9.61 -6.09 -6.85
C PHE A 38 8.39 -5.18 -7.01
N TYR A 39 8.26 -4.16 -6.14
CA TYR A 39 7.13 -3.23 -6.15
C TYR A 39 7.50 -1.86 -6.69
N HIS A 40 6.67 -1.31 -7.58
CA HIS A 40 6.63 0.12 -7.79
C HIS A 40 5.82 0.77 -6.67
N HIS A 41 6.47 1.64 -5.87
CA HIS A 41 5.95 2.13 -4.59
C HIS A 41 4.70 3.01 -4.73
N ARG A 42 4.64 3.87 -5.75
CA ARG A 42 3.50 4.75 -6.03
C ARG A 42 3.57 5.32 -7.44
N PRO A 43 2.46 5.74 -8.04
CA PRO A 43 2.47 6.46 -9.31
C PRO A 43 3.38 7.68 -9.25
N ASP A 44 4.07 7.93 -10.36
CA ASP A 44 4.91 9.11 -10.55
C ASP A 44 4.29 9.97 -11.66
N PRO A 45 3.72 11.15 -11.34
CA PRO A 45 3.07 12.00 -12.32
C PRO A 45 4.05 12.62 -13.33
N ASP A 46 5.34 12.60 -13.04
CA ASP A 46 6.39 13.17 -13.90
C ASP A 46 6.98 12.14 -14.87
N THR A 47 6.59 10.86 -14.75
CA THR A 47 7.04 9.77 -15.61
C THR A 47 5.86 9.13 -16.33
N PRO A 48 5.89 8.97 -17.68
CA PRO A 48 4.87 8.22 -18.40
C PRO A 48 4.69 6.82 -17.80
N LEU A 49 3.43 6.38 -17.67
CA LEU A 49 3.12 5.08 -17.06
C LEU A 49 3.84 3.93 -17.78
N GLU A 50 3.84 3.98 -19.10
CA GLU A 50 4.44 2.96 -19.95
C GLU A 50 5.95 2.81 -19.69
N GLU A 51 6.68 3.91 -19.42
CA GLU A 51 8.11 3.83 -19.06
C GLU A 51 8.31 3.04 -17.78
N THR A 52 7.47 3.30 -16.77
CA THR A 52 7.46 2.56 -15.51
C THR A 52 7.17 1.08 -15.73
N LEU A 53 6.10 0.77 -16.49
CA LEU A 53 5.66 -0.60 -16.73
C LEU A 53 6.66 -1.39 -17.57
N TYR A 54 7.24 -0.78 -18.61
CA TYR A 54 8.34 -1.39 -19.36
C TYR A 54 9.56 -1.67 -18.48
N ALA A 55 9.87 -0.78 -17.52
CA ALA A 55 10.97 -1.04 -16.59
C ALA A 55 10.67 -2.24 -15.68
N LEU A 56 9.45 -2.38 -15.19
CA LEU A 56 9.03 -3.53 -14.38
C LEU A 56 9.11 -4.85 -15.18
N ARG A 57 8.60 -4.85 -16.42
CA ARG A 57 8.71 -6.01 -17.31
C ARG A 57 10.17 -6.42 -17.54
N ASP A 58 11.04 -5.46 -17.84
CA ASP A 58 12.45 -5.73 -18.12
C ASP A 58 13.20 -6.19 -16.87
N ILE A 59 12.81 -5.77 -15.68
CA ILE A 59 13.33 -6.30 -14.41
C ILE A 59 13.01 -7.78 -14.27
N VAL A 60 11.78 -8.21 -14.57
CA VAL A 60 11.41 -9.64 -14.57
C VAL A 60 12.19 -10.39 -15.65
N ALA A 61 12.24 -9.86 -16.86
CA ALA A 61 12.98 -10.48 -17.98
C ALA A 61 14.49 -10.65 -17.69
N SER A 62 15.07 -9.75 -16.87
CA SER A 62 16.47 -9.85 -16.43
C SER A 62 16.72 -10.92 -15.36
N GLY A 63 15.67 -11.51 -14.78
CA GLY A 63 15.75 -12.47 -13.69
C GLY A 63 16.05 -11.86 -12.30
N LYS A 64 16.03 -10.54 -12.18
CA LYS A 64 16.27 -9.85 -10.88
C LYS A 64 15.03 -9.78 -9.99
N ALA A 65 13.84 -10.03 -10.54
CA ALA A 65 12.61 -10.29 -9.81
C ALA A 65 11.84 -11.41 -10.50
N LEU A 66 11.15 -12.26 -9.72
CA LEU A 66 10.28 -13.29 -10.28
C LEU A 66 8.93 -12.70 -10.69
N TYR A 67 8.44 -11.76 -9.92
CA TYR A 67 7.16 -11.08 -10.13
C TYR A 67 7.30 -9.58 -9.85
N VAL A 68 6.32 -8.82 -10.33
CA VAL A 68 6.20 -7.40 -10.06
C VAL A 68 4.83 -7.06 -9.49
N GLY A 69 4.80 -6.02 -8.67
CA GLY A 69 3.61 -5.47 -8.08
C GLY A 69 3.61 -3.94 -8.11
N ILE A 70 2.45 -3.39 -7.82
CA ILE A 70 2.25 -1.94 -7.72
C ILE A 70 1.69 -1.57 -6.36
N SER A 71 1.79 -0.30 -5.99
CA SER A 71 1.28 0.20 -4.72
C SER A 71 0.70 1.61 -4.88
N SER A 72 -0.41 1.87 -4.19
CA SER A 72 -1.04 3.19 -4.13
C SER A 72 -1.54 3.74 -5.48
N TYR A 73 -1.83 2.89 -6.45
CA TYR A 73 -2.49 3.25 -7.70
C TYR A 73 -4.00 3.36 -7.47
N GLY A 74 -4.66 4.33 -8.10
CA GLY A 74 -6.12 4.41 -8.16
C GLY A 74 -6.72 3.31 -9.04
N PRO A 75 -8.07 3.13 -9.02
CA PRO A 75 -8.72 2.07 -9.80
C PRO A 75 -8.43 2.19 -11.29
N GLU A 76 -8.59 3.37 -11.88
CA GLU A 76 -8.38 3.62 -13.32
C GLU A 76 -6.94 3.30 -13.74
N LEU A 77 -5.97 3.84 -13.01
CA LEU A 77 -4.56 3.63 -13.30
C LEU A 77 -4.12 2.18 -13.05
N THR A 78 -4.79 1.48 -12.14
CA THR A 78 -4.58 0.05 -11.91
C THR A 78 -5.11 -0.76 -13.10
N ALA A 79 -6.29 -0.42 -13.61
CA ALA A 79 -6.88 -1.08 -14.78
C ALA A 79 -5.96 -0.93 -16.01
N GLU A 80 -5.50 0.30 -16.28
CA GLU A 80 -4.56 0.59 -17.38
C GLU A 80 -3.24 -0.19 -17.22
N ALA A 81 -2.68 -0.21 -15.99
CA ALA A 81 -1.43 -0.94 -15.74
C ALA A 81 -1.60 -2.46 -15.89
N VAL A 82 -2.73 -3.02 -15.49
CA VAL A 82 -3.03 -4.45 -15.66
C VAL A 82 -3.12 -4.80 -17.12
N GLU A 83 -3.94 -4.07 -17.90
CA GLU A 83 -4.12 -4.30 -19.35
C GLU A 83 -2.78 -4.25 -20.07
N PHE A 84 -2.01 -3.19 -19.85
CA PHE A 84 -0.69 -3.04 -20.46
C PHE A 84 0.26 -4.21 -20.13
N MET A 85 0.34 -4.61 -18.87
CA MET A 85 1.27 -5.65 -18.45
C MET A 85 0.84 -7.05 -18.89
N GLU A 86 -0.46 -7.30 -19.07
CA GLU A 86 -0.98 -8.52 -19.69
C GLU A 86 -0.61 -8.60 -21.18
N GLU A 87 -0.78 -7.50 -21.93
CA GLU A 87 -0.38 -7.41 -23.35
C GLU A 87 1.13 -7.64 -23.53
N GLU A 88 1.95 -7.15 -22.61
CA GLU A 88 3.40 -7.32 -22.61
C GLU A 88 3.87 -8.72 -22.09
N GLY A 89 2.93 -9.61 -21.75
CA GLY A 89 3.22 -10.97 -21.29
C GLY A 89 3.88 -11.03 -19.90
N CYS A 90 3.73 -10.01 -19.09
CA CYS A 90 4.27 -9.91 -17.74
C CYS A 90 3.19 -9.41 -16.75
N PRO A 91 2.16 -10.22 -16.46
CA PRO A 91 1.05 -9.79 -15.62
C PRO A 91 1.52 -9.36 -14.23
N LEU A 92 0.86 -8.33 -13.70
CA LEU A 92 1.09 -7.89 -12.32
C LEU A 92 0.59 -8.98 -11.34
N LEU A 93 1.38 -9.24 -10.31
CA LEU A 93 1.00 -10.25 -9.30
C LEU A 93 0.09 -9.68 -8.22
N ILE A 94 0.36 -8.45 -7.76
CA ILE A 94 -0.19 -7.94 -6.51
C ILE A 94 -0.21 -6.41 -6.47
N HIS A 95 -1.26 -5.86 -5.85
CA HIS A 95 -1.39 -4.44 -5.52
C HIS A 95 -1.31 -4.23 -4.00
N GLN A 96 -0.53 -3.25 -3.55
CA GLN A 96 -0.42 -2.91 -2.13
C GLN A 96 -1.03 -1.54 -1.82
N PRO A 97 -2.32 -1.43 -1.47
CA PRO A 97 -2.97 -0.19 -1.05
C PRO A 97 -2.92 0.01 0.47
N SER A 98 -3.10 1.26 0.93
CA SER A 98 -3.47 1.51 2.33
C SER A 98 -4.92 1.08 2.56
N TYR A 99 -5.15 0.26 3.58
CA TYR A 99 -6.49 -0.23 3.88
C TYR A 99 -6.69 -0.51 5.37
N SER A 100 -7.77 0.00 5.92
CA SER A 100 -8.17 -0.23 7.31
C SER A 100 -9.66 0.10 7.49
N ILE A 101 -10.22 -0.20 8.66
CA ILE A 101 -11.60 0.21 9.04
C ILE A 101 -11.80 1.73 8.86
N LEU A 102 -10.76 2.54 9.14
CA LEU A 102 -10.81 3.99 9.05
C LEU A 102 -10.45 4.54 7.67
N ASN A 103 -9.85 3.74 6.81
CA ASN A 103 -9.45 4.13 5.46
C ASN A 103 -9.91 3.08 4.44
N ARG A 104 -11.07 3.34 3.85
CA ARG A 104 -11.79 2.41 2.97
C ARG A 104 -11.83 2.90 1.52
N TRP A 105 -10.86 3.67 1.09
CA TRP A 105 -10.85 4.28 -0.24
C TRP A 105 -10.89 3.24 -1.37
N ILE A 106 -10.30 2.06 -1.17
CA ILE A 106 -10.27 1.00 -2.16
C ILE A 106 -11.64 0.36 -2.46
N GLU A 107 -12.63 0.60 -1.61
CA GLU A 107 -14.01 0.14 -1.78
C GLU A 107 -14.88 1.19 -2.52
N ARG A 108 -14.37 2.40 -2.71
CA ARG A 108 -15.12 3.50 -3.33
C ARG A 108 -14.95 3.46 -4.83
N PRO A 109 -16.04 3.61 -5.60
CA PRO A 109 -15.93 3.74 -7.05
C PRO A 109 -15.04 4.93 -7.44
N GLY A 110 -14.21 4.73 -8.46
CA GLY A 110 -13.48 5.77 -9.14
C GLY A 110 -14.34 6.50 -10.18
N GLU A 111 -13.70 7.21 -11.11
CA GLU A 111 -14.40 8.00 -12.13
C GLU A 111 -15.17 7.09 -13.10
N ASP A 112 -14.65 5.90 -13.41
CA ASP A 112 -15.27 4.90 -14.28
C ASP A 112 -16.35 4.06 -13.59
N GLY A 113 -16.63 4.31 -12.31
CA GLY A 113 -17.65 3.64 -11.52
C GLY A 113 -17.18 2.32 -10.88
N GLU A 114 -15.97 1.86 -11.14
CA GLU A 114 -15.37 0.69 -10.49
C GLU A 114 -14.51 1.11 -9.27
N SER A 115 -14.55 0.32 -8.21
CA SER A 115 -13.61 0.45 -7.10
C SER A 115 -12.28 -0.26 -7.39
N LEU A 116 -11.26 0.00 -6.59
CA LEU A 116 -10.00 -0.76 -6.73
C LEU A 116 -10.21 -2.26 -6.48
N LEU A 117 -11.12 -2.63 -5.56
CA LEU A 117 -11.46 -4.04 -5.31
C LEU A 117 -12.13 -4.69 -6.53
N ASP A 118 -13.01 -3.96 -7.22
CA ASP A 118 -13.63 -4.47 -8.46
C ASP A 118 -12.57 -4.73 -9.54
N VAL A 119 -11.67 -3.77 -9.75
CA VAL A 119 -10.58 -3.90 -10.72
C VAL A 119 -9.68 -5.08 -10.38
N THR A 120 -9.24 -5.19 -9.14
CA THR A 120 -8.33 -6.27 -8.71
C THR A 120 -9.01 -7.64 -8.75
N GLY A 121 -10.29 -7.71 -8.37
CA GLY A 121 -11.08 -8.95 -8.41
C GLY A 121 -11.25 -9.49 -9.82
N ARG A 122 -11.71 -8.64 -10.78
CA ARG A 122 -11.88 -9.08 -12.18
C ARG A 122 -10.59 -9.42 -12.91
N SER A 123 -9.46 -8.83 -12.48
CA SER A 123 -8.14 -9.08 -13.08
C SER A 123 -7.37 -10.21 -12.40
N GLY A 124 -7.88 -10.80 -11.32
CA GLY A 124 -7.15 -11.78 -10.54
C GLY A 124 -5.90 -11.24 -9.84
N LEU A 125 -5.79 -9.91 -9.70
CA LEU A 125 -4.67 -9.24 -9.07
C LEU A 125 -4.78 -9.36 -7.54
N GLY A 126 -3.79 -9.93 -6.89
CA GLY A 126 -3.77 -10.07 -5.43
C GLY A 126 -3.75 -8.70 -4.72
N VAL A 127 -4.36 -8.62 -3.54
CA VAL A 127 -4.35 -7.38 -2.73
C VAL A 127 -3.70 -7.65 -1.38
N ILE A 128 -2.74 -6.81 -0.99
CA ILE A 128 -2.13 -6.81 0.33
C ILE A 128 -2.25 -5.42 0.98
N GLY A 129 -3.15 -5.29 1.96
CA GLY A 129 -3.37 -4.01 2.66
C GLY A 129 -2.21 -3.62 3.57
N PHE A 130 -1.71 -2.38 3.45
CA PHE A 130 -0.82 -1.83 4.47
C PHE A 130 -1.55 -0.87 5.41
N GLY A 131 -1.03 -0.74 6.63
CA GLY A 131 -1.61 0.13 7.65
C GLY A 131 -2.94 -0.35 8.25
N PRO A 132 -3.22 -1.66 8.40
CA PRO A 132 -4.50 -2.17 8.89
C PRO A 132 -4.86 -1.67 10.30
N LEU A 133 -3.86 -1.27 11.09
CA LEU A 133 -4.05 -0.69 12.42
C LEU A 133 -4.07 0.86 12.42
N ALA A 134 -4.15 1.51 11.26
CA ALA A 134 -4.20 2.97 11.13
C ALA A 134 -3.13 3.67 12.01
N GLN A 135 -1.87 3.27 11.84
CA GLN A 135 -0.72 3.78 12.60
C GLN A 135 -0.82 3.58 14.13
N GLY A 136 -1.60 2.61 14.57
CA GLY A 136 -1.83 2.28 15.98
C GLY A 136 -3.12 2.86 16.55
N MET A 137 -3.88 3.65 15.78
CA MET A 137 -5.19 4.17 16.22
C MET A 137 -6.20 3.04 16.49
N LEU A 138 -6.13 1.94 15.74
CA LEU A 138 -6.96 0.74 15.92
C LEU A 138 -6.31 -0.26 16.90
N THR A 139 -5.75 0.27 17.98
CA THR A 139 -5.24 -0.49 19.13
C THR A 139 -5.74 0.16 20.43
N ASP A 140 -5.48 -0.43 21.57
CA ASP A 140 -5.79 0.13 22.88
C ASP A 140 -4.90 1.32 23.27
N ARG A 141 -3.84 1.60 22.51
CA ARG A 141 -2.81 2.59 22.84
C ARG A 141 -3.32 4.02 23.03
N TYR A 142 -4.38 4.41 22.31
CA TYR A 142 -4.90 5.78 22.29
C TYR A 142 -6.28 5.93 22.96
N ILE A 143 -6.85 4.85 23.49
CA ILE A 143 -8.21 4.85 24.10
C ILE A 143 -8.30 5.83 25.27
N ASP A 144 -7.27 5.83 26.13
CA ASP A 144 -7.21 6.65 27.36
C ASP A 144 -6.41 7.96 27.17
N GLY A 145 -6.04 8.29 25.93
CA GLY A 145 -5.29 9.51 25.62
C GLY A 145 -4.04 9.28 24.78
N ILE A 146 -3.22 10.31 24.62
CA ILE A 146 -2.00 10.25 23.80
C ILE A 146 -0.79 9.95 24.70
N PRO A 147 -0.20 8.74 24.67
CA PRO A 147 1.00 8.45 25.44
C PRO A 147 2.17 9.33 25.01
N ALA A 148 2.98 9.81 25.95
CA ALA A 148 4.10 10.71 25.69
C ALA A 148 5.19 10.11 24.77
N ASP A 149 5.30 8.77 24.76
CA ASP A 149 6.22 8.00 23.92
C ASP A 149 5.63 7.60 22.56
N SER A 150 4.40 8.02 22.26
CA SER A 150 3.71 7.65 21.03
C SER A 150 4.20 8.42 19.81
N ARG A 151 3.96 7.84 18.61
CA ARG A 151 4.25 8.52 17.34
C ARG A 151 3.50 9.84 17.18
N ALA A 152 2.30 9.94 17.72
CA ALA A 152 1.50 11.14 17.73
C ALA A 152 2.10 12.23 18.63
N ALA A 153 2.65 11.86 19.79
CA ALA A 153 3.33 12.80 20.67
C ALA A 153 4.62 13.36 20.05
N GLN A 154 5.26 12.58 19.16
CA GLN A 154 6.52 12.94 18.49
C GLN A 154 6.33 13.65 17.14
N ASP A 155 5.10 13.90 16.70
CA ASP A 155 4.76 14.54 15.41
C ASP A 155 5.44 13.90 14.17
N LYS A 156 5.67 12.57 14.20
CA LYS A 156 6.45 11.90 13.14
C LYS A 156 5.62 11.43 11.94
N THR A 157 4.60 10.65 12.17
CA THR A 157 3.83 10.01 11.08
C THR A 157 2.32 10.05 11.31
N LEU A 158 1.88 10.20 12.54
CA LEU A 158 0.49 10.39 12.91
C LEU A 158 0.30 11.84 13.32
N GLU A 159 -0.38 12.61 12.50
CA GLU A 159 -0.71 14.00 12.79
C GLU A 159 -1.63 14.07 14.01
N LYS A 160 -1.34 14.96 14.95
CA LYS A 160 -2.15 15.16 16.17
C LYS A 160 -3.62 15.47 15.87
N GLY A 161 -3.90 16.10 14.72
CA GLY A 161 -5.26 16.39 14.28
C GLY A 161 -6.15 15.17 14.05
N TRP A 162 -5.56 13.99 13.81
CA TRP A 162 -6.30 12.72 13.69
C TRP A 162 -6.77 12.18 15.04
N LEU A 163 -6.15 12.58 16.14
CA LEU A 163 -6.52 12.18 17.50
C LEU A 163 -7.42 13.25 18.17
N ASN A 164 -8.41 13.75 17.44
CA ASN A 164 -9.47 14.58 17.97
C ASN A 164 -10.52 13.74 18.72
N GLU A 165 -11.39 14.39 19.50
CA GLU A 165 -12.36 13.69 20.34
C GLU A 165 -13.39 12.90 19.53
N GLU A 166 -13.73 13.33 18.32
CA GLU A 166 -14.64 12.61 17.42
C GLU A 166 -14.04 11.25 17.02
N ASN A 167 -12.79 11.25 16.55
CA ASN A 167 -12.09 10.01 16.16
C ASN A 167 -11.83 9.12 17.37
N LEU A 168 -11.49 9.68 18.53
CA LEU A 168 -11.29 8.91 19.75
C LEU A 168 -12.59 8.27 20.24
N SER A 169 -13.73 8.97 20.13
CA SER A 169 -15.04 8.40 20.42
C SER A 169 -15.34 7.20 19.52
N MET A 170 -15.15 7.33 18.21
CA MET A 170 -15.33 6.23 17.26
C MET A 170 -14.41 5.04 17.58
N ILE A 171 -13.16 5.29 17.96
CA ILE A 171 -12.21 4.23 18.36
C ILE A 171 -12.70 3.50 19.62
N ARG A 172 -13.24 4.22 20.62
CA ARG A 172 -13.83 3.60 21.81
C ARG A 172 -15.03 2.73 21.47
N ASP A 173 -15.93 3.19 20.60
CA ASP A 173 -17.07 2.42 20.14
C ASP A 173 -16.63 1.13 19.41
N LEU A 174 -15.64 1.23 18.54
CA LEU A 174 -15.05 0.06 17.87
C LEU A 174 -14.41 -0.91 18.88
N ASN A 175 -13.73 -0.39 19.91
CA ASN A 175 -13.14 -1.23 20.96
C ASN A 175 -14.22 -1.96 21.77
N ASP A 176 -15.36 -1.32 22.04
CA ASP A 176 -16.49 -1.96 22.74
C ASP A 176 -17.09 -3.09 21.89
N ILE A 177 -17.18 -2.91 20.57
CA ILE A 177 -17.59 -3.98 19.64
C ILE A 177 -16.57 -5.14 19.69
N ALA A 178 -15.27 -4.83 19.62
CA ALA A 178 -14.22 -5.85 19.71
C ALA A 178 -14.31 -6.66 21.01
N ARG A 179 -14.48 -5.99 22.14
CA ARG A 179 -14.65 -6.64 23.45
C ARG A 179 -15.88 -7.57 23.51
N LYS A 180 -17.01 -7.14 22.97
CA LYS A 180 -18.23 -8.00 22.85
C LYS A 180 -17.99 -9.24 22.00
N ARG A 181 -17.04 -9.19 21.07
CA ARG A 181 -16.62 -10.31 20.22
C ARG A 181 -15.52 -11.18 20.88
N GLY A 182 -15.06 -10.83 22.08
CA GLY A 182 -13.92 -11.50 22.74
C GLY A 182 -12.58 -11.25 22.06
N GLN A 183 -12.43 -10.13 21.36
CA GLN A 183 -11.23 -9.74 20.62
C GLN A 183 -10.63 -8.44 21.18
N SER A 184 -9.32 -8.23 21.01
CA SER A 184 -8.75 -6.89 21.10
C SER A 184 -9.15 -6.06 19.86
N LEU A 185 -9.11 -4.73 19.97
CA LEU A 185 -9.38 -3.84 18.85
C LEU A 185 -8.45 -4.14 17.64
N ALA A 186 -7.17 -4.42 17.90
CA ALA A 186 -6.21 -4.79 16.87
C ALA A 186 -6.56 -6.10 16.16
N GLN A 187 -6.99 -7.12 16.91
CA GLN A 187 -7.44 -8.39 16.32
C GLN A 187 -8.68 -8.19 15.44
N MET A 188 -9.65 -7.42 15.92
CA MET A 188 -10.84 -7.10 15.13
C MET A 188 -10.48 -6.31 13.87
N ALA A 189 -9.58 -5.32 13.96
CA ALA A 189 -9.17 -4.53 12.81
C ALA A 189 -8.49 -5.36 11.72
N ILE A 190 -7.62 -6.30 12.10
CA ILE A 190 -6.96 -7.20 11.15
C ILE A 190 -7.99 -8.18 10.54
N SER A 191 -8.85 -8.80 11.37
CA SER A 191 -9.91 -9.69 10.88
C SER A 191 -10.87 -8.98 9.93
N TRP A 192 -11.14 -7.69 10.17
CA TRP A 192 -12.00 -6.90 9.31
C TRP A 192 -11.37 -6.68 7.91
N VAL A 193 -10.06 -6.41 7.85
CA VAL A 193 -9.34 -6.28 6.56
C VAL A 193 -9.36 -7.59 5.77
N LEU A 194 -9.31 -8.72 6.46
CA LEU A 194 -9.30 -10.07 5.88
C LEU A 194 -10.72 -10.65 5.66
N ARG A 195 -11.78 -9.87 5.93
CA ARG A 195 -13.15 -10.37 5.72
C ARG A 195 -13.40 -10.65 4.24
N ASP A 196 -14.31 -11.55 3.99
CA ASP A 196 -14.86 -11.74 2.67
C ASP A 196 -15.50 -10.43 2.17
N GLN A 197 -15.07 -9.98 1.00
CA GLN A 197 -15.56 -8.75 0.37
C GLN A 197 -16.73 -9.03 -0.58
N GLY A 198 -17.10 -10.30 -0.76
CA GLY A 198 -17.98 -10.78 -1.81
C GLY A 198 -17.20 -11.01 -3.12
N ASP A 199 -17.77 -11.85 -3.97
CA ASP A 199 -17.28 -12.11 -5.33
C ASP A 199 -17.66 -10.95 -6.26
#